data_659eda90f71a27ea61d9b91efd9e0961
#
_entry.id   659eda90f71a27ea61d9b91efd9e0961
#
_cell.length_a   1.000
_cell.length_b   1.000
_cell.length_c   1.000
_cell.angle_alpha   90.00
_cell.angle_beta   90.00
_cell.angle_gamma   90.00
#
_symmetry.space_group_name_H-M   'P 1'
#
loop_
_entity.id
_entity.type
_entity.pdbx_description
1 polymer ?
#
loop_
_entity_poly.entity_id
_entity_poly.type
_entity_poly.pdbx_seq_one_letter_code
_entity_poly.pdbx_strand_id
1 'polypeptide(L)'
;MANSSDSRVRTIADGNTAAASVAYRCNELCSIYPITPSSPMAETADEWSAAGRKNIWGDIPTVMEMQSEGGAAGAIHGALQGGALSTTFTASQGLLLMIPNMYKIAGELTSTVFHVAARSLAAQGLSIFGDHQDVMACRQTGFAMLCSSTVQECHDLALISHCLLYTSDAADE
;
A
#
# COMPACT_ATOMS: atom_id res chain seq x y z
N MET A 1 -10.47 -16.53 38.15
CA MET A 1 -9.58 -16.23 37.02
C MET A 1 -10.46 -16.29 35.77
N ALA A 2 -10.81 -15.14 35.23
CA ALA A 2 -11.65 -15.07 34.03
C ALA A 2 -10.82 -15.54 32.83
N ASN A 3 -11.32 -16.58 32.18
CA ASN A 3 -10.80 -17.06 30.90
C ASN A 3 -11.08 -15.93 29.89
N SER A 4 -10.08 -15.14 29.53
CA SER A 4 -10.21 -14.22 28.40
C SER A 4 -10.35 -15.08 27.16
N SER A 5 -11.57 -15.26 26.69
CA SER A 5 -11.83 -15.89 25.39
C SER A 5 -11.01 -15.10 24.36
N ASP A 6 -10.07 -15.78 23.73
CA ASP A 6 -9.28 -15.24 22.64
C ASP A 6 -10.23 -14.70 21.56
N SER A 7 -10.33 -13.38 21.43
CA SER A 7 -11.25 -12.70 20.50
C SER A 7 -10.73 -12.72 19.05
N ARG A 8 -9.64 -13.44 18.77
CA ARG A 8 -9.08 -13.57 17.43
C ARG A 8 -10.03 -14.30 16.50
N VAL A 9 -10.34 -13.67 15.38
CA VAL A 9 -11.14 -14.25 14.31
C VAL A 9 -10.22 -14.94 13.31
N ARG A 10 -10.44 -16.22 13.06
CA ARG A 10 -9.76 -16.94 11.98
C ARG A 10 -10.53 -16.74 10.69
N THR A 11 -9.82 -16.37 9.62
CA THR A 11 -10.38 -16.18 8.28
C THR A 11 -9.47 -16.82 7.24
N ILE A 12 -10.01 -17.05 6.05
CA ILE A 12 -9.23 -17.45 4.88
C ILE A 12 -9.08 -16.20 4.01
N ALA A 13 -7.84 -15.84 3.71
CA ALA A 13 -7.51 -14.71 2.87
C ALA A 13 -6.19 -14.96 2.12
N ASP A 14 -5.99 -14.29 1.02
CA ASP A 14 -4.69 -14.19 0.36
C ASP A 14 -3.92 -12.95 0.86
N GLY A 15 -2.67 -12.80 0.38
CA GLY A 15 -1.82 -11.67 0.77
C GLY A 15 -2.37 -10.32 0.31
N ASN A 16 -2.99 -10.25 -0.87
CA ASN A 16 -3.59 -9.02 -1.37
C ASN A 16 -4.76 -8.57 -0.48
N THR A 17 -5.67 -9.47 -0.14
CA THR A 17 -6.79 -9.18 0.76
C THR A 17 -6.28 -8.78 2.15
N ALA A 18 -5.25 -9.44 2.65
CA ALA A 18 -4.65 -9.14 3.95
C ALA A 18 -4.06 -7.72 3.99
N ALA A 19 -3.25 -7.35 2.99
CA ALA A 19 -2.68 -6.01 2.87
C ALA A 19 -3.76 -4.94 2.67
N ALA A 20 -4.69 -5.15 1.73
CA ALA A 20 -5.78 -4.23 1.45
C ALA A 20 -6.65 -3.96 2.68
N SER A 21 -6.87 -4.97 3.53
CA SER A 21 -7.69 -4.84 4.74
C SER A 21 -7.13 -3.84 5.74
N VAL A 22 -5.82 -3.72 5.82
CA VAL A 22 -5.14 -2.73 6.66
C VAL A 22 -5.04 -1.40 5.94
N ALA A 23 -4.53 -1.40 4.70
CA ALA A 23 -4.34 -0.20 3.90
C ALA A 23 -5.61 0.64 3.80
N TYR A 24 -6.74 0.00 3.48
CA TYR A 24 -8.04 0.67 3.41
C TYR A 24 -8.47 1.30 4.74
N ARG A 25 -8.22 0.61 5.86
CA ARG A 25 -8.63 1.10 7.18
C ARG A 25 -7.76 2.24 7.70
N CYS A 26 -6.52 2.32 7.27
CA CYS A 26 -5.54 3.29 7.77
C CYS A 26 -5.43 4.55 6.90
N ASN A 27 -6.11 4.62 5.77
CA ASN A 27 -5.98 5.72 4.83
C ASN A 27 -7.31 6.39 4.50
N GLU A 28 -7.23 7.62 3.98
CA GLU A 28 -8.33 8.43 3.48
C GLU A 28 -8.44 8.36 1.97
N LEU A 29 -7.29 8.09 1.29
CA LEU A 29 -7.20 7.97 -0.16
C LEU A 29 -6.41 6.73 -0.56
N CYS A 30 -6.98 5.95 -1.48
CA CYS A 30 -6.27 4.93 -2.25
C CYS A 30 -6.19 5.40 -3.70
N SER A 31 -5.02 5.84 -4.16
CA SER A 31 -4.81 6.21 -5.56
C SER A 31 -4.20 5.03 -6.30
N ILE A 32 -4.89 4.54 -7.33
CA ILE A 32 -4.60 3.25 -7.94
C ILE A 32 -4.43 3.36 -9.46
N TYR A 33 -3.69 2.41 -9.99
CA TYR A 33 -3.73 2.00 -11.39
C TYR A 33 -3.49 0.49 -11.43
N PRO A 34 -4.50 -0.32 -11.83
CA PRO A 34 -4.44 -1.78 -11.68
C PRO A 34 -3.30 -2.40 -12.48
N ILE A 35 -2.54 -3.27 -11.83
CA ILE A 35 -1.49 -4.08 -12.45
C ILE A 35 -1.41 -5.45 -11.76
N THR A 36 -1.35 -6.54 -12.54
CA THR A 36 -1.20 -7.90 -12.02
C THR A 36 0.18 -8.08 -11.36
N PRO A 37 0.30 -8.70 -10.16
CA PRO A 37 -0.75 -9.37 -9.38
C PRO A 37 -1.36 -8.51 -8.25
N SER A 38 -1.15 -7.18 -8.22
CA SER A 38 -1.63 -6.29 -7.17
C SER A 38 -3.09 -5.83 -7.36
N SER A 39 -3.68 -6.01 -8.55
CA SER A 39 -5.04 -5.56 -8.86
C SER A 39 -6.09 -5.96 -7.82
N PRO A 40 -6.10 -7.18 -7.24
CA PRO A 40 -7.08 -7.55 -6.22
C PRO A 40 -7.05 -6.67 -4.97
N MET A 41 -5.92 -6.04 -4.61
CA MET A 41 -5.89 -5.07 -3.51
C MET A 41 -6.73 -3.83 -3.84
N ALA A 42 -6.57 -3.32 -5.04
CA ALA A 42 -7.30 -2.15 -5.53
C ALA A 42 -8.79 -2.44 -5.70
N GLU A 43 -9.13 -3.56 -6.32
CA GLU A 43 -10.51 -4.02 -6.52
C GLU A 43 -11.24 -4.18 -5.18
N THR A 44 -10.60 -4.81 -4.19
CA THR A 44 -11.15 -4.98 -2.85
C THR A 44 -11.36 -3.64 -2.13
N ALA A 45 -10.42 -2.71 -2.27
CA ALA A 45 -10.55 -1.37 -1.69
C ALA A 45 -11.72 -0.59 -2.32
N ASP A 46 -11.87 -0.67 -3.64
CA ASP A 46 -12.94 -0.01 -4.37
C ASP A 46 -14.33 -0.61 -4.00
N GLU A 47 -14.43 -1.93 -3.92
CA GLU A 47 -15.64 -2.61 -3.46
C GLU A 47 -16.05 -2.16 -2.05
N TRP A 48 -15.10 -2.03 -1.13
CA TRP A 48 -15.38 -1.58 0.23
C TRP A 48 -15.78 -0.10 0.27
N SER A 49 -15.17 0.75 -0.53
CA SER A 49 -15.55 2.15 -0.67
C SER A 49 -16.96 2.28 -1.22
N ALA A 50 -17.28 1.56 -2.29
CA ALA A 50 -18.62 1.53 -2.89
C ALA A 50 -19.69 1.01 -1.90
N ALA A 51 -19.31 0.07 -1.03
CA ALA A 51 -20.18 -0.43 0.03
C ALA A 51 -20.33 0.54 1.22
N GLY A 52 -19.68 1.69 1.21
CA GLY A 52 -19.73 2.68 2.28
C GLY A 52 -19.00 2.26 3.55
N ARG A 53 -18.01 1.37 3.43
CA ARG A 53 -17.24 0.88 4.59
C ARG A 53 -16.32 1.96 5.11
N LYS A 54 -16.39 2.24 6.40
CA LYS A 54 -15.58 3.27 7.03
C LYS A 54 -14.18 2.76 7.41
N ASN A 55 -13.22 3.69 7.36
CA ASN A 55 -11.89 3.52 7.93
C ASN A 55 -11.91 3.68 9.46
N ILE A 56 -10.74 3.61 10.09
CA ILE A 56 -10.62 3.78 11.57
C ILE A 56 -10.91 5.20 12.05
N TRP A 57 -10.91 6.17 11.15
CA TRP A 57 -11.19 7.58 11.43
C TRP A 57 -12.69 7.90 11.33
N GLY A 58 -13.49 6.97 10.82
CA GLY A 58 -14.94 7.12 10.64
C GLY A 58 -15.38 7.62 9.27
N ASP A 59 -14.45 7.81 8.34
CA ASP A 59 -14.68 8.25 6.99
C ASP A 59 -14.65 7.10 5.98
N ILE A 60 -15.26 7.30 4.82
CA ILE A 60 -15.18 6.34 3.71
C ILE A 60 -14.00 6.74 2.84
N PRO A 61 -12.93 5.91 2.75
CA PRO A 61 -11.80 6.22 1.89
C PRO A 61 -12.20 6.44 0.44
N THR A 62 -11.65 7.47 -0.17
CA THR A 62 -11.78 7.68 -1.61
C THR A 62 -10.86 6.71 -2.34
N VAL A 63 -11.40 5.95 -3.29
CA VAL A 63 -10.60 5.15 -4.21
C VAL A 63 -10.62 5.83 -5.56
N MET A 64 -9.45 6.16 -6.08
CA MET A 64 -9.29 6.93 -7.32
C MET A 64 -8.41 6.18 -8.31
N GLU A 65 -8.96 5.78 -9.43
CA GLU A 65 -8.20 5.21 -10.53
C GLU A 65 -7.63 6.31 -11.43
N MET A 66 -6.33 6.25 -11.64
CA MET A 66 -5.58 7.22 -12.44
C MET A 66 -5.32 6.67 -13.86
N GLN A 67 -4.63 7.45 -14.69
CA GLN A 67 -4.32 7.07 -16.08
C GLN A 67 -3.00 6.29 -16.22
N SER A 68 -2.20 6.25 -15.14
CA SER A 68 -0.95 5.50 -15.06
C SER A 68 -0.48 5.42 -13.61
N GLU A 69 0.45 4.53 -13.33
CA GLU A 69 1.07 4.40 -12.01
C GLU A 69 1.82 5.67 -11.60
N GLY A 70 2.49 6.34 -12.55
CA GLY A 70 3.10 7.65 -12.30
C GLY A 70 2.07 8.71 -11.91
N GLY A 71 0.89 8.68 -12.52
CA GLY A 71 -0.25 9.52 -12.14
C GLY A 71 -0.77 9.18 -10.74
N ALA A 72 -0.87 7.89 -10.42
CA ALA A 72 -1.28 7.44 -9.09
C ALA A 72 -0.30 7.95 -8.00
N ALA A 73 1.00 7.80 -8.22
CA ALA A 73 2.02 8.31 -7.31
C ALA A 73 2.00 9.83 -7.19
N GLY A 74 1.71 10.55 -8.29
CA GLY A 74 1.54 12.01 -8.27
C GLY A 74 0.33 12.45 -7.45
N ALA A 75 -0.79 11.72 -7.55
CA ALA A 75 -1.98 11.97 -6.75
C ALA A 75 -1.72 11.72 -5.25
N ILE A 76 -1.00 10.62 -4.92
CA ILE A 76 -0.52 10.35 -3.55
C ILE A 76 0.30 11.53 -3.04
N HIS A 77 1.32 11.93 -3.79
CA HIS A 77 2.17 13.06 -3.39
C HIS A 77 1.36 14.34 -3.13
N GLY A 78 0.40 14.68 -4.02
CA GLY A 78 -0.47 15.82 -3.81
C GLY A 78 -1.37 15.70 -2.57
N ALA A 79 -1.92 14.51 -2.31
CA ALA A 79 -2.74 14.25 -1.14
C ALA A 79 -1.95 14.38 0.17
N LEU A 80 -0.73 13.87 0.20
CA LEU A 80 0.19 13.99 1.35
C LEU A 80 0.51 15.46 1.64
N GLN A 81 0.75 16.27 0.60
CA GLN A 81 0.94 17.72 0.77
C GLN A 81 -0.31 18.43 1.32
N GLY A 82 -1.48 17.87 1.06
CA GLY A 82 -2.75 18.32 1.63
C GLY A 82 -3.03 17.79 3.04
N GLY A 83 -2.14 16.95 3.59
CA GLY A 83 -2.28 16.35 4.92
C GLY A 83 -3.17 15.09 4.97
N ALA A 84 -3.56 14.52 3.83
CA ALA A 84 -4.39 13.32 3.78
C ALA A 84 -3.54 12.04 3.80
N LEU A 85 -3.91 11.09 4.66
CA LEU A 85 -3.32 9.75 4.67
C LEU A 85 -3.67 9.01 3.38
N SER A 86 -2.66 8.60 2.63
CA SER A 86 -2.86 8.03 1.31
C SER A 86 -1.94 6.86 1.01
N THR A 87 -2.41 5.95 0.17
CA THR A 87 -1.71 4.70 -0.18
C THR A 87 -1.96 4.31 -1.63
N THR A 88 -1.14 3.38 -2.14
CA THR A 88 -1.30 2.78 -3.46
C THR A 88 -0.94 1.30 -3.46
N PHE A 89 -1.41 0.60 -4.48
CA PHE A 89 -1.16 -0.81 -4.74
C PHE A 89 -0.54 -0.97 -6.13
N THR A 90 0.61 -1.64 -6.22
CA THR A 90 1.34 -1.73 -7.48
C THR A 90 2.23 -2.96 -7.58
N ALA A 91 2.88 -3.14 -8.70
CA ALA A 91 3.82 -4.21 -9.01
C ALA A 91 4.72 -3.83 -10.18
N SER A 92 5.88 -4.47 -10.31
CA SER A 92 6.71 -4.50 -11.52
C SER A 92 6.97 -3.11 -12.14
N GLN A 93 6.72 -2.95 -13.44
CA GLN A 93 6.88 -1.68 -14.15
C GLN A 93 6.07 -0.55 -13.54
N GLY A 94 4.91 -0.85 -12.95
CA GLY A 94 4.11 0.15 -12.27
C GLY A 94 4.86 0.82 -11.12
N LEU A 95 5.55 0.02 -10.29
CA LEU A 95 6.40 0.57 -9.23
C LEU A 95 7.56 1.41 -9.81
N LEU A 96 8.16 0.99 -10.92
CA LEU A 96 9.23 1.75 -11.57
C LEU A 96 8.75 3.12 -12.08
N LEU A 97 7.53 3.22 -12.57
CA LEU A 97 6.92 4.49 -12.98
C LEU A 97 6.65 5.43 -11.81
N MET A 98 6.61 4.91 -10.58
CA MET A 98 6.44 5.70 -9.36
C MET A 98 7.75 6.27 -8.80
N ILE A 99 8.92 5.76 -9.22
CA ILE A 99 10.24 6.12 -8.68
C ILE A 99 10.48 7.62 -8.56
N PRO A 100 10.19 8.47 -9.57
CA PRO A 100 10.40 9.91 -9.44
C PRO A 100 9.62 10.54 -8.28
N ASN A 101 8.37 10.09 -8.08
CA ASN A 101 7.54 10.56 -6.96
C ASN A 101 8.01 9.96 -5.62
N MET A 102 8.52 8.72 -5.61
CA MET A 102 9.08 8.12 -4.39
C MET A 102 10.26 8.94 -3.86
N TYR A 103 11.19 9.37 -4.74
CA TYR A 103 12.28 10.27 -4.33
C TYR A 103 11.76 11.57 -3.75
N LYS A 104 10.71 12.13 -4.34
CA LYS A 104 10.11 13.38 -3.90
C LYS A 104 9.46 13.22 -2.52
N ILE A 105 8.62 12.21 -2.37
CA ILE A 105 7.94 11.88 -1.12
C ILE A 105 8.95 11.61 0.01
N ALA A 106 9.97 10.80 -0.24
CA ALA A 106 11.01 10.49 0.73
C ALA A 106 11.83 11.74 1.12
N GLY A 107 12.15 12.60 0.14
CA GLY A 107 12.90 13.83 0.38
C GLY A 107 12.13 14.90 1.15
N GLU A 108 10.81 14.86 1.09
CA GLU A 108 9.90 15.76 1.81
C GLU A 108 9.44 15.17 3.16
N LEU A 109 9.87 13.95 3.48
CA LEU A 109 9.52 13.23 4.73
C LEU A 109 8.01 13.05 4.93
N THR A 110 7.23 13.02 3.85
CA THR A 110 5.80 12.79 3.92
C THR A 110 5.47 11.30 4.06
N SER A 111 4.50 10.96 4.91
CA SER A 111 4.24 9.61 5.37
C SER A 111 3.27 8.85 4.46
N THR A 112 3.74 7.81 3.77
CA THR A 112 2.89 6.92 2.96
C THR A 112 3.42 5.49 2.91
N VAL A 113 2.54 4.53 2.70
CA VAL A 113 2.89 3.12 2.44
C VAL A 113 2.50 2.77 1.01
N PHE A 114 3.44 2.20 0.25
CA PHE A 114 3.17 1.56 -1.03
C PHE A 114 3.10 0.05 -0.82
N HIS A 115 1.98 -0.56 -1.12
CA HIS A 115 1.80 -2.00 -1.04
C HIS A 115 2.15 -2.64 -2.38
N VAL A 116 3.18 -3.49 -2.38
CA VAL A 116 3.74 -4.06 -3.60
C VAL A 116 3.56 -5.58 -3.62
N ALA A 117 2.81 -6.07 -4.60
CA ALA A 117 2.82 -7.49 -4.95
C ALA A 117 3.98 -7.73 -5.92
N ALA A 118 5.18 -7.94 -5.36
CA ALA A 118 6.44 -7.95 -6.09
C ALA A 118 6.45 -8.94 -7.26
N ARG A 119 6.81 -8.45 -8.44
CA ARG A 119 6.78 -9.18 -9.71
C ARG A 119 8.04 -8.88 -10.51
N SER A 120 8.50 -9.88 -11.29
CA SER A 120 9.59 -9.70 -12.24
C SER A 120 9.33 -8.54 -13.21
N LEU A 121 10.39 -7.86 -13.61
CA LEU A 121 10.31 -6.81 -14.62
C LEU A 121 10.19 -7.44 -16.02
N ALA A 122 9.36 -6.83 -16.86
CA ALA A 122 9.33 -7.17 -18.28
C ALA A 122 10.61 -6.63 -18.96
N ALA A 123 11.45 -7.54 -19.41
CA ALA A 123 12.68 -7.21 -20.15
C ALA A 123 12.58 -7.76 -21.57
N GLN A 124 12.83 -9.06 -21.76
CA GLN A 124 12.68 -9.72 -23.05
C GLN A 124 11.28 -10.29 -23.29
N GLY A 125 10.56 -10.55 -22.21
CA GLY A 125 9.18 -11.04 -22.20
C GLY A 125 8.46 -10.64 -20.93
N LEU A 126 7.14 -10.70 -20.98
CA LEU A 126 6.29 -10.47 -19.83
C LEU A 126 6.25 -11.71 -18.95
N SER A 127 6.44 -11.52 -17.64
CA SER A 127 6.19 -12.53 -16.61
C SER A 127 5.39 -11.93 -15.49
N ILE A 128 4.45 -12.71 -14.94
CA ILE A 128 3.64 -12.31 -13.77
C ILE A 128 4.09 -13.01 -12.49
N PHE A 129 5.17 -13.79 -12.56
CA PHE A 129 5.69 -14.51 -11.39
C PHE A 129 6.34 -13.58 -10.38
N GLY A 130 6.26 -13.98 -9.11
CA GLY A 130 6.89 -13.27 -8.00
C GLY A 130 8.41 -13.17 -8.19
N ASP A 131 8.93 -11.97 -8.01
CA ASP A 131 10.35 -11.65 -8.07
C ASP A 131 10.57 -10.33 -7.31
N HIS A 132 11.81 -10.05 -6.91
CA HIS A 132 12.16 -8.82 -6.19
C HIS A 132 12.84 -7.76 -7.08
N GLN A 133 12.85 -7.92 -8.39
CA GLN A 133 13.50 -6.97 -9.31
C GLN A 133 12.92 -5.56 -9.21
N ASP A 134 11.60 -5.45 -9.09
CA ASP A 134 10.90 -4.18 -8.98
C ASP A 134 11.24 -3.43 -7.68
N VAL A 135 11.14 -4.09 -6.52
CA VAL A 135 11.47 -3.47 -5.23
C VAL A 135 12.97 -3.19 -5.11
N MET A 136 13.83 -4.06 -5.67
CA MET A 136 15.28 -3.82 -5.69
C MET A 136 15.65 -2.60 -6.55
N ALA A 137 14.91 -2.32 -7.63
CA ALA A 137 15.10 -1.11 -8.42
C ALA A 137 14.77 0.17 -7.63
N CYS A 138 13.89 0.07 -6.62
CA CYS A 138 13.45 1.20 -5.79
C CYS A 138 14.30 1.41 -4.54
N ARG A 139 15.28 0.55 -4.23
CA ARG A 139 16.06 0.57 -2.98
C ARG A 139 16.79 1.89 -2.69
N GLN A 140 17.01 2.72 -3.70
CA GLN A 140 17.73 4.00 -3.57
C GLN A 140 16.81 5.20 -3.38
N THR A 141 15.48 4.98 -3.40
CA THR A 141 14.51 6.10 -3.33
C THR A 141 14.37 6.72 -1.94
N GLY A 142 14.86 6.06 -0.90
CA GLY A 142 14.69 6.48 0.48
C GLY A 142 13.54 5.77 1.22
N PHE A 143 12.70 5.02 0.51
CA PHE A 143 11.66 4.21 1.15
C PHE A 143 12.26 3.05 1.94
N ALA A 144 11.79 2.85 3.17
CA ALA A 144 12.02 1.62 3.90
C ALA A 144 11.26 0.45 3.24
N MET A 145 11.82 -0.75 3.30
CA MET A 145 11.21 -1.94 2.70
C MET A 145 10.97 -3.00 3.77
N LEU A 146 9.73 -3.49 3.85
CA LEU A 146 9.34 -4.63 4.66
C LEU A 146 8.88 -5.75 3.71
N CYS A 147 9.31 -6.98 3.99
CA CYS A 147 8.97 -8.14 3.18
C CYS A 147 8.30 -9.22 4.03
N SER A 148 7.11 -9.64 3.62
CA SER A 148 6.36 -10.72 4.26
C SER A 148 6.58 -12.05 3.55
N SER A 149 6.57 -13.14 4.30
CA SER A 149 6.65 -14.51 3.79
C SER A 149 5.36 -15.32 4.00
N THR A 150 4.46 -14.83 4.82
CA THR A 150 3.16 -15.45 5.09
C THR A 150 2.03 -14.43 4.99
N VAL A 151 0.78 -14.91 4.81
CA VAL A 151 -0.41 -14.04 4.77
C VAL A 151 -0.60 -13.29 6.09
N GLN A 152 -0.31 -13.93 7.23
CA GLN A 152 -0.39 -13.27 8.53
C GLN A 152 0.66 -12.15 8.64
N GLU A 153 1.90 -12.42 8.24
CA GLU A 153 2.95 -11.37 8.21
C GLU A 153 2.58 -10.24 7.25
N CYS A 154 1.95 -10.54 6.12
CA CYS A 154 1.50 -9.50 5.19
C CYS A 154 0.53 -8.53 5.87
N HIS A 155 -0.44 -9.06 6.63
CA HIS A 155 -1.37 -8.25 7.42
C HIS A 155 -0.65 -7.46 8.52
N ASP A 156 0.19 -8.12 9.29
CA ASP A 156 0.87 -7.52 10.45
C ASP A 156 1.87 -6.45 10.02
N LEU A 157 2.69 -6.74 8.99
CA LEU A 157 3.66 -5.78 8.46
C LEU A 157 2.98 -4.60 7.75
N ALA A 158 1.82 -4.80 7.13
CA ALA A 158 1.04 -3.70 6.60
C ALA A 158 0.64 -2.73 7.72
N LEU A 159 0.16 -3.23 8.86
CA LEU A 159 -0.17 -2.38 10.00
C LEU A 159 1.08 -1.74 10.62
N ILE A 160 2.14 -2.51 10.80
CA ILE A 160 3.40 -2.02 11.35
C ILE A 160 3.96 -0.87 10.47
N SER A 161 3.92 -1.00 9.14
CA SER A 161 4.40 0.05 8.24
C SER A 161 3.63 1.35 8.41
N HIS A 162 2.31 1.32 8.51
CA HIS A 162 1.51 2.51 8.79
C HIS A 162 1.79 3.10 10.18
N CYS A 163 1.98 2.25 11.21
CA CYS A 163 2.32 2.72 12.55
C CYS A 163 3.71 3.37 12.61
N LEU A 164 4.71 2.79 11.93
CA LEU A 164 6.08 3.34 11.90
C LEU A 164 6.12 4.72 11.25
N LEU A 165 5.37 4.94 10.18
CA LEU A 165 5.27 6.25 9.53
C LEU A 165 4.67 7.30 10.47
N TYR A 166 3.57 6.95 11.13
CA TYR A 166 2.90 7.85 12.07
C TYR A 166 3.79 8.25 13.24
N THR A 167 4.63 7.33 13.73
CA THR A 167 5.54 7.63 14.85
C THR A 167 6.79 8.41 14.43
N SER A 168 7.26 8.28 13.18
CA SER A 168 8.40 9.04 12.66
C SER A 168 8.03 10.50 12.37
N ASP A 169 6.83 10.75 11.89
CA ASP A 169 6.29 12.10 11.69
C ASP A 169 6.16 12.87 13.02
N ALA A 170 5.72 12.19 14.07
CA ALA A 170 5.59 12.78 15.40
C ALA A 170 6.95 13.08 16.11
N ALA A 171 8.08 12.62 15.58
CA ALA A 171 9.40 12.84 16.16
C ALA A 171 10.08 14.12 15.66
N ASP A 172 9.54 14.75 14.60
CA ASP A 172 10.08 15.94 13.97
C ASP A 172 9.37 17.24 14.43
N GLU A 173 8.35 17.14 15.31
CA GLU A 173 7.71 18.25 16.04
C GLU A 173 8.37 18.45 17.42
#